data_41add1e7500bfbce1afccdc2bc85d317
#
_entry.id   41add1e7500bfbce1afccdc2bc85d317
#
_cell.length_a   1.000
_cell.length_b   1.000
_cell.length_c   1.000
_cell.angle_alpha   90.00
_cell.angle_beta   90.00
_cell.angle_gamma   90.00
#
_symmetry.space_group_name_H-M   'P 1'
#
loop_
_entity.id
_entity.type
_entity.pdbx_description
1 polymer ?
#
loop_
_entity_poly.entity_id
_entity_poly.type
_entity_poly.pdbx_seq_one_letter_code
_entity_poly.pdbx_strand_id
1 'polypeptide(L)'
;MCFSSDQHPPLPPRMSDVGEHGPTVLTAADGTRLAAFDAVPVTRRGASLVLLPDIRGMHPYYTDLAIAFAQAGIDTVAIDPYARTAGLSDRGEGFVFRPHADALERSSLASDARAAKDRLASRSDDPVFTLGFCRFGAESWALSATDLGAAGCMGFYGKPGSVLELVPSMTAPLLILAAGADAATSPDENAAFDRALSDAGVDHEFVEYAGAPHSFFDRSFAQWEEACSDAWKRMLGFVDARR
;
A
#
# COMPACT_ATOMS: atom_id res chain seq x y z
N MET A 1 -10.88 -7.77 14.30
CA MET A 1 -12.13 -7.19 13.75
C MET A 1 -11.75 -6.00 12.91
N CYS A 2 -12.22 -5.98 11.71
CA CYS A 2 -11.96 -4.94 10.76
C CYS A 2 -12.96 -3.79 10.92
N PHE A 3 -12.77 -2.64 10.30
CA PHE A 3 -13.69 -1.49 10.38
C PHE A 3 -15.09 -1.84 9.89
N SER A 4 -16.06 -1.02 10.25
CA SER A 4 -17.41 -1.06 9.69
C SER A 4 -17.40 -0.53 8.25
N SER A 5 -18.43 -0.91 7.48
CA SER A 5 -18.58 -0.53 6.06
C SER A 5 -18.77 0.97 5.83
N ASP A 6 -18.98 1.75 6.89
CA ASP A 6 -19.17 3.21 6.88
C ASP A 6 -17.90 4.01 7.25
N GLN A 7 -16.77 3.34 7.49
CA GLN A 7 -15.50 4.04 7.72
C GLN A 7 -14.87 4.53 6.42
N HIS A 8 -14.44 5.79 6.44
CA HIS A 8 -13.73 6.45 5.34
C HIS A 8 -12.27 6.72 5.73
N PRO A 9 -11.34 6.77 4.78
CA PRO A 9 -9.94 7.09 5.07
C PRO A 9 -9.79 8.55 5.53
N PRO A 10 -8.73 8.86 6.30
CA PRO A 10 -8.37 10.25 6.59
C PRO A 10 -8.09 10.98 5.28
N LEU A 11 -8.50 12.24 5.21
CA LEU A 11 -8.37 13.04 4.00
C LEU A 11 -6.95 13.59 3.82
N PRO A 12 -6.46 13.74 2.59
CA PRO A 12 -5.19 14.37 2.32
C PRO A 12 -5.21 15.87 2.68
N PRO A 13 -4.06 16.50 2.98
CA PRO A 13 -4.00 17.89 3.43
C PRO A 13 -4.41 18.92 2.37
N ARG A 14 -4.43 18.53 1.11
CA ARG A 14 -4.93 19.31 -0.01
C ARG A 14 -5.67 18.38 -0.96
N MET A 15 -6.82 18.80 -1.42
CA MET A 15 -7.65 18.04 -2.34
C MET A 15 -7.91 18.83 -3.62
N SER A 16 -7.85 18.13 -4.73
CA SER A 16 -8.30 18.57 -6.05
C SER A 16 -9.45 17.69 -6.53
N ASP A 17 -10.07 18.07 -7.63
CA ASP A 17 -11.09 17.24 -8.25
C ASP A 17 -10.50 15.91 -8.74
N VAL A 18 -11.30 14.86 -8.64
CA VAL A 18 -11.01 13.53 -9.18
C VAL A 18 -11.68 13.41 -10.56
N GLY A 19 -10.94 12.86 -11.50
CA GLY A 19 -11.43 12.53 -12.83
C GLY A 19 -12.16 11.19 -12.85
N GLU A 20 -11.85 10.36 -13.84
CA GLU A 20 -12.42 9.03 -13.94
C GLU A 20 -11.98 8.14 -12.77
N HIS A 21 -12.92 7.45 -12.15
CA HIS A 21 -12.63 6.46 -11.12
C HIS A 21 -13.70 5.36 -11.13
N GLY A 22 -13.30 4.17 -10.75
CA GLY A 22 -14.22 3.04 -10.67
C GLY A 22 -13.54 1.68 -10.78
N PRO A 23 -14.32 0.59 -10.62
CA PRO A 23 -13.81 -0.76 -10.74
C PRO A 23 -13.30 -1.06 -12.15
N THR A 24 -12.21 -1.78 -12.22
CA THR A 24 -11.61 -2.25 -13.47
C THR A 24 -11.08 -3.68 -13.31
N VAL A 25 -10.73 -4.31 -14.41
CA VAL A 25 -10.11 -5.64 -14.41
C VAL A 25 -8.78 -5.55 -15.15
N LEU A 26 -7.71 -5.91 -14.46
CA LEU A 26 -6.39 -6.06 -15.05
C LEU A 26 -6.13 -7.50 -15.44
N THR A 27 -5.12 -7.72 -16.27
CA THR A 27 -4.65 -9.07 -16.62
C THR A 27 -3.15 -9.16 -16.38
N ALA A 28 -2.74 -10.03 -15.47
CA ALA A 28 -1.34 -10.30 -15.21
C ALA A 28 -0.68 -11.06 -16.37
N ALA A 29 0.65 -11.08 -16.42
CA ALA A 29 1.42 -11.69 -17.50
C ALA A 29 1.12 -13.20 -17.73
N ASP A 30 0.68 -13.89 -16.67
CA ASP A 30 0.27 -15.31 -16.72
C ASP A 30 -1.21 -15.52 -17.17
N GLY A 31 -1.89 -14.45 -17.56
CA GLY A 31 -3.29 -14.46 -17.96
C GLY A 31 -4.31 -14.39 -16.82
N THR A 32 -3.85 -14.31 -15.56
CA THR A 32 -4.77 -14.15 -14.41
C THR A 32 -5.48 -12.80 -14.46
N ARG A 33 -6.80 -12.82 -14.31
CA ARG A 33 -7.62 -11.61 -14.23
C ARG A 33 -7.68 -11.12 -12.77
N LEU A 34 -7.46 -9.83 -12.56
CA LEU A 34 -7.41 -9.19 -11.25
C LEU A 34 -8.51 -8.15 -11.14
N ALA A 35 -9.28 -8.18 -10.04
CA ALA A 35 -10.13 -7.07 -9.68
C ALA A 35 -9.24 -5.90 -9.23
N ALA A 36 -9.52 -4.72 -9.75
CA ALA A 36 -8.78 -3.49 -9.44
C ALA A 36 -9.75 -2.29 -9.41
N PHE A 37 -9.24 -1.15 -8.93
CA PHE A 37 -9.97 0.10 -8.90
C PHE A 37 -9.05 1.22 -9.38
N ASP A 38 -9.46 1.91 -10.42
CA ASP A 38 -8.79 3.10 -10.95
C ASP A 38 -9.28 4.36 -10.25
N ALA A 39 -8.37 5.29 -9.93
CA ALA A 39 -8.71 6.65 -9.51
C ALA A 39 -7.72 7.63 -10.15
N VAL A 40 -8.20 8.40 -11.12
CA VAL A 40 -7.39 9.28 -11.97
C VAL A 40 -7.56 10.73 -11.50
N PRO A 41 -6.49 11.46 -11.16
CA PRO A 41 -6.59 12.87 -10.77
C PRO A 41 -6.89 13.75 -11.98
N VAL A 42 -7.67 14.82 -11.79
CA VAL A 42 -7.81 15.89 -12.82
C VAL A 42 -6.50 16.65 -12.98
N THR A 43 -5.84 16.95 -11.86
CA THR A 43 -4.53 17.61 -11.86
C THR A 43 -3.48 16.66 -11.31
N ARG A 44 -2.55 16.24 -12.19
CA ARG A 44 -1.49 15.28 -11.82
C ARG A 44 -0.39 15.93 -11.00
N ARG A 45 0.11 15.23 -9.99
CA ARG A 45 1.28 15.60 -9.20
C ARG A 45 2.60 15.16 -9.84
N GLY A 46 2.56 14.33 -10.87
CA GLY A 46 3.74 13.73 -11.50
C GLY A 46 4.21 12.47 -10.77
N ALA A 47 3.28 11.69 -10.24
CA ALA A 47 3.53 10.40 -9.60
C ALA A 47 2.29 9.50 -9.73
N SER A 48 2.53 8.20 -9.70
CA SER A 48 1.50 7.16 -9.76
C SER A 48 1.66 6.16 -8.61
N LEU A 49 0.56 5.50 -8.20
CA LEU A 49 0.53 4.64 -7.02
C LEU A 49 -0.15 3.30 -7.31
N VAL A 50 0.51 2.20 -6.98
CA VAL A 50 -0.12 0.89 -6.79
C VAL A 50 -0.48 0.73 -5.33
N LEU A 51 -1.78 0.65 -5.04
CA LEU A 51 -2.31 0.53 -3.68
C LEU A 51 -2.66 -0.94 -3.39
N LEU A 52 -2.09 -1.47 -2.31
CA LEU A 52 -2.34 -2.80 -1.77
C LEU A 52 -3.20 -2.66 -0.50
N PRO A 53 -4.37 -3.29 -0.43
CA PRO A 53 -5.25 -3.21 0.74
C PRO A 53 -4.63 -3.92 1.96
N ASP A 54 -5.38 -4.04 3.04
CA ASP A 54 -5.03 -4.93 4.15
C ASP A 54 -5.42 -6.40 3.87
N ILE A 55 -5.25 -7.26 4.88
CA ILE A 55 -5.49 -8.71 4.78
C ILE A 55 -6.92 -9.08 4.35
N ARG A 56 -7.87 -8.17 4.35
CA ARG A 56 -9.27 -8.43 3.91
C ARG A 56 -9.45 -8.34 2.40
N GLY A 57 -8.45 -7.84 1.67
CA GLY A 57 -8.55 -7.57 0.24
C GLY A 57 -9.23 -6.24 -0.07
N MET A 58 -9.74 -6.10 -1.28
CA MET A 58 -10.32 -4.85 -1.80
C MET A 58 -11.65 -4.50 -1.11
N HIS A 59 -11.57 -3.96 0.08
CA HIS A 59 -12.71 -3.42 0.83
C HIS A 59 -13.03 -1.98 0.36
N PRO A 60 -14.27 -1.50 0.44
CA PRO A 60 -14.66 -0.13 0.06
C PRO A 60 -13.77 0.98 0.62
N TYR A 61 -13.25 0.82 1.84
CA TYR A 61 -12.26 1.72 2.42
C TYR A 61 -11.07 2.00 1.49
N TYR A 62 -10.55 0.98 0.79
CA TYR A 62 -9.39 1.11 -0.09
C TYR A 62 -9.73 1.70 -1.45
N THR A 63 -10.97 1.57 -1.92
CA THR A 63 -11.44 2.33 -3.09
C THR A 63 -11.58 3.82 -2.76
N ASP A 64 -12.08 4.15 -1.58
CA ASP A 64 -12.15 5.53 -1.09
C ASP A 64 -10.74 6.11 -0.87
N LEU A 65 -9.79 5.30 -0.37
CA LEU A 65 -8.41 5.73 -0.22
C LEU A 65 -7.73 5.97 -1.58
N ALA A 66 -8.01 5.15 -2.59
CA ALA A 66 -7.54 5.41 -3.95
C ALA A 66 -8.07 6.74 -4.49
N ILE A 67 -9.34 7.04 -4.24
CA ILE A 67 -9.94 8.36 -4.57
C ILE A 67 -9.23 9.48 -3.81
N ALA A 68 -8.93 9.29 -2.51
CA ALA A 68 -8.21 10.30 -1.71
C ALA A 68 -6.79 10.56 -2.25
N PHE A 69 -6.07 9.55 -2.75
CA PHE A 69 -4.79 9.74 -3.43
C PHE A 69 -4.95 10.49 -4.76
N ALA A 70 -5.98 10.19 -5.54
CA ALA A 70 -6.29 10.95 -6.75
C ALA A 70 -6.64 12.42 -6.42
N GLN A 71 -7.36 12.70 -5.32
CA GLN A 71 -7.57 14.05 -4.81
C GLN A 71 -6.26 14.75 -4.43
N ALA A 72 -5.25 14.01 -3.98
CA ALA A 72 -3.90 14.52 -3.73
C ALA A 72 -3.06 14.67 -5.02
N GLY A 73 -3.60 14.35 -6.19
CA GLY A 73 -2.96 14.48 -7.50
C GLY A 73 -2.17 13.24 -7.95
N ILE A 74 -2.31 12.11 -7.27
CA ILE A 74 -1.57 10.87 -7.57
C ILE A 74 -2.49 9.90 -8.30
N ASP A 75 -2.14 9.52 -9.54
CA ASP A 75 -2.86 8.51 -10.32
C ASP A 75 -2.73 7.15 -9.62
N THR A 76 -3.85 6.55 -9.24
CA THR A 76 -3.85 5.39 -8.34
C THR A 76 -4.58 4.21 -8.95
N VAL A 77 -3.95 3.04 -8.86
CA VAL A 77 -4.57 1.73 -9.12
C VAL A 77 -4.49 0.90 -7.84
N ALA A 78 -5.64 0.63 -7.24
CA ALA A 78 -5.74 -0.33 -6.15
C ALA A 78 -6.01 -1.72 -6.73
N ILE A 79 -5.34 -2.77 -6.22
CA ILE A 79 -5.51 -4.15 -6.69
C ILE A 79 -6.01 -5.06 -5.58
N ASP A 80 -6.84 -6.04 -5.94
CA ASP A 80 -7.24 -7.10 -5.04
C ASP A 80 -6.21 -8.25 -5.06
N PRO A 81 -5.52 -8.52 -3.96
CA PRO A 81 -4.46 -9.53 -3.92
C PRO A 81 -5.00 -10.98 -3.98
N TYR A 82 -6.31 -11.17 -3.87
CA TYR A 82 -6.92 -12.50 -3.76
C TYR A 82 -7.62 -12.97 -5.03
N ALA A 83 -7.52 -12.22 -6.13
CA ALA A 83 -8.19 -12.58 -7.39
C ALA A 83 -7.83 -13.99 -7.90
N ARG A 84 -6.59 -14.44 -7.66
CA ARG A 84 -6.11 -15.77 -8.06
C ARG A 84 -6.84 -16.93 -7.39
N THR A 85 -7.30 -16.74 -6.17
CA THR A 85 -7.94 -17.79 -5.37
C THR A 85 -9.43 -17.53 -5.09
N ALA A 86 -9.87 -16.27 -5.13
CA ALA A 86 -11.23 -15.86 -4.82
C ALA A 86 -11.99 -15.28 -6.03
N GLY A 87 -11.35 -15.19 -7.20
CA GLY A 87 -11.96 -14.61 -8.40
C GLY A 87 -12.20 -13.10 -8.29
N LEU A 88 -13.12 -12.57 -9.10
CA LEU A 88 -13.36 -11.14 -9.25
C LEU A 88 -14.52 -10.59 -8.41
N SER A 89 -15.09 -11.39 -7.52
CA SER A 89 -16.20 -10.95 -6.68
C SER A 89 -15.76 -9.94 -5.62
N ASP A 90 -16.71 -9.15 -5.14
CA ASP A 90 -16.46 -8.15 -4.08
C ASP A 90 -15.99 -8.79 -2.77
N ARG A 91 -15.19 -8.03 -2.01
CA ARG A 91 -14.66 -8.39 -0.69
C ARG A 91 -15.48 -7.68 0.40
N GLY A 92 -16.78 -8.03 0.49
CA GLY A 92 -17.67 -7.51 1.52
C GLY A 92 -17.42 -8.13 2.89
N GLU A 93 -18.25 -7.75 3.88
CA GLU A 93 -18.11 -8.16 5.30
C GLU A 93 -18.11 -9.69 5.51
N GLY A 94 -18.76 -10.44 4.63
CA GLY A 94 -18.80 -11.91 4.70
C GLY A 94 -17.62 -12.62 4.05
N PHE A 95 -16.65 -11.91 3.50
CA PHE A 95 -15.51 -12.53 2.83
C PHE A 95 -14.55 -13.20 3.80
N VAL A 96 -14.40 -14.52 3.65
CA VAL A 96 -13.49 -15.32 4.48
C VAL A 96 -12.08 -15.26 3.89
N PHE A 97 -11.32 -14.23 4.23
CA PHE A 97 -10.01 -13.96 3.64
C PHE A 97 -8.91 -14.96 4.01
N ARG A 98 -8.98 -15.62 5.17
CA ARG A 98 -7.87 -16.43 5.72
C ARG A 98 -7.33 -17.49 4.75
N PRO A 99 -8.16 -18.36 4.13
CA PRO A 99 -7.65 -19.36 3.19
C PRO A 99 -6.91 -18.72 1.99
N HIS A 100 -7.39 -17.58 1.53
CA HIS A 100 -6.78 -16.86 0.40
C HIS A 100 -5.46 -16.17 0.80
N ALA A 101 -5.42 -15.63 2.02
CA ALA A 101 -4.19 -15.06 2.57
C ALA A 101 -3.11 -16.13 2.78
N ASP A 102 -3.49 -17.31 3.25
CA ASP A 102 -2.56 -18.42 3.48
C ASP A 102 -2.04 -19.02 2.16
N ALA A 103 -2.83 -18.95 1.07
CA ALA A 103 -2.46 -19.43 -0.26
C ALA A 103 -1.71 -18.38 -1.12
N LEU A 104 -1.54 -17.15 -0.63
CA LEU A 104 -0.89 -16.09 -1.39
C LEU A 104 0.61 -16.32 -1.52
N GLU A 105 1.10 -16.36 -2.74
CA GLU A 105 2.52 -16.39 -3.07
C GLU A 105 3.03 -14.97 -3.40
N ARG A 106 4.20 -14.60 -2.87
CA ARG A 106 4.81 -13.27 -3.09
C ARG A 106 5.12 -13.01 -4.56
N SER A 107 5.57 -14.03 -5.29
CA SER A 107 5.81 -13.94 -6.74
C SER A 107 4.55 -13.59 -7.52
N SER A 108 3.40 -14.14 -7.12
CA SER A 108 2.11 -13.81 -7.72
C SER A 108 1.73 -12.36 -7.46
N LEU A 109 1.92 -11.87 -6.22
CA LEU A 109 1.64 -10.47 -5.89
C LEU A 109 2.54 -9.50 -6.68
N ALA A 110 3.82 -9.84 -6.90
CA ALA A 110 4.72 -9.04 -7.72
C ALA A 110 4.25 -8.97 -9.19
N SER A 111 3.74 -10.08 -9.74
CA SER A 111 3.13 -10.12 -11.07
C SER A 111 1.87 -9.25 -11.16
N ASP A 112 1.04 -9.27 -10.12
CA ASP A 112 -0.19 -8.48 -10.04
C ASP A 112 0.12 -6.98 -9.91
N ALA A 113 1.11 -6.61 -9.08
CA ALA A 113 1.59 -5.24 -8.97
C ALA A 113 2.18 -4.72 -10.29
N ARG A 114 2.84 -5.58 -11.08
CA ARG A 114 3.31 -5.23 -12.42
C ARG A 114 2.16 -4.91 -13.37
N ALA A 115 1.09 -5.70 -13.37
CA ALA A 115 -0.09 -5.40 -14.18
C ALA A 115 -0.71 -4.04 -13.82
N ALA A 116 -0.73 -3.68 -12.53
CA ALA A 116 -1.17 -2.34 -12.10
C ALA A 116 -0.20 -1.23 -12.54
N LYS A 117 1.12 -1.46 -12.44
CA LYS A 117 2.13 -0.54 -12.96
C LYS A 117 1.97 -0.32 -14.47
N ASP A 118 1.76 -1.38 -15.25
CA ASP A 118 1.55 -1.29 -16.70
C ASP A 118 0.27 -0.50 -17.02
N ARG A 119 -0.78 -0.66 -16.23
CA ARG A 119 -2.01 0.15 -16.32
C ARG A 119 -1.72 1.63 -16.09
N LEU A 120 -0.95 1.98 -15.07
CA LEU A 120 -0.54 3.36 -14.79
C LEU A 120 0.34 3.91 -15.92
N ALA A 121 1.32 3.14 -16.39
CA ALA A 121 2.21 3.51 -17.48
C ALA A 121 1.48 3.74 -18.81
N SER A 122 0.31 3.10 -19.01
CA SER A 122 -0.53 3.38 -20.19
C SER A 122 -1.14 4.79 -20.19
N ARG A 123 -1.08 5.51 -19.06
CA ARG A 123 -1.65 6.85 -18.89
C ARG A 123 -0.60 7.97 -18.74
N SER A 124 0.59 7.65 -18.22
CA SER A 124 1.70 8.59 -18.08
C SER A 124 3.02 7.87 -17.82
N ASP A 125 4.14 8.53 -18.06
CA ASP A 125 5.49 8.07 -17.72
C ASP A 125 5.89 8.44 -16.27
N ASP A 126 4.92 8.81 -15.43
CA ASP A 126 5.18 9.21 -14.05
C ASP A 126 5.80 8.04 -13.26
N PRO A 127 6.76 8.29 -12.34
CA PRO A 127 7.32 7.27 -11.49
C PRO A 127 6.23 6.62 -10.63
N VAL A 128 6.30 5.30 -10.50
CA VAL A 128 5.31 4.49 -9.81
C VAL A 128 5.81 4.10 -8.43
N PHE A 129 5.02 4.43 -7.42
CA PHE A 129 5.21 4.04 -6.03
C PHE A 129 4.28 2.89 -5.66
N THR A 130 4.59 2.18 -4.57
CA THR A 130 3.67 1.22 -3.96
C THR A 130 3.32 1.63 -2.54
N LEU A 131 2.13 1.29 -2.09
CA LEU A 131 1.68 1.48 -0.70
C LEU A 131 0.86 0.28 -0.27
N GLY A 132 1.14 -0.23 0.92
CA GLY A 132 0.39 -1.34 1.48
C GLY A 132 0.09 -1.18 2.96
N PHE A 133 -0.84 -1.99 3.47
CA PHE A 133 -1.33 -1.94 4.84
C PHE A 133 -1.25 -3.32 5.51
N CYS A 134 -0.91 -3.38 6.80
CA CYS A 134 -0.85 -4.61 7.57
C CYS A 134 0.06 -5.66 6.88
N ARG A 135 -0.44 -6.85 6.57
CA ARG A 135 0.32 -7.84 5.79
C ARG A 135 0.90 -7.22 4.52
N PHE A 136 0.09 -6.49 3.76
CA PHE A 136 0.53 -5.89 2.50
C PHE A 136 1.38 -4.64 2.67
N GLY A 137 1.51 -4.09 3.88
CA GLY A 137 2.55 -3.12 4.22
C GLY A 137 3.93 -3.74 4.05
N ALA A 138 4.15 -4.92 4.63
CA ALA A 138 5.39 -5.67 4.45
C ALA A 138 5.59 -6.15 3.00
N GLU A 139 4.52 -6.60 2.32
CA GLU A 139 4.61 -7.00 0.92
C GLU A 139 4.93 -5.81 -0.01
N SER A 140 4.44 -4.59 0.30
CA SER A 140 4.86 -3.38 -0.42
C SER A 140 6.37 -3.15 -0.28
N TRP A 141 6.95 -3.28 0.92
CA TRP A 141 8.41 -3.20 1.09
C TRP A 141 9.14 -4.31 0.32
N ALA A 142 8.58 -5.53 0.30
CA ALA A 142 9.15 -6.66 -0.43
C ALA A 142 9.22 -6.43 -1.95
N LEU A 143 8.32 -5.62 -2.52
CA LEU A 143 8.36 -5.24 -3.94
C LEU A 143 9.63 -4.46 -4.29
N SER A 144 10.30 -3.81 -3.33
CA SER A 144 11.63 -3.19 -3.51
C SER A 144 12.72 -4.20 -3.88
N ALA A 145 12.56 -5.46 -3.49
CA ALA A 145 13.50 -6.54 -3.82
C ALA A 145 13.18 -7.26 -5.15
N THR A 146 12.27 -6.70 -5.96
CA THR A 146 11.84 -7.26 -7.24
C THR A 146 12.26 -6.38 -8.41
N ASP A 147 12.09 -6.90 -9.62
CA ASP A 147 12.31 -6.16 -10.86
C ASP A 147 11.13 -5.23 -11.23
N LEU A 148 10.22 -4.94 -10.30
CA LEU A 148 9.10 -4.01 -10.53
C LEU A 148 9.59 -2.63 -10.95
N GLY A 149 10.76 -2.18 -10.45
CA GLY A 149 11.29 -0.85 -10.73
C GLY A 149 10.38 0.25 -10.15
N ALA A 150 9.94 0.07 -8.91
CA ALA A 150 9.21 1.09 -8.17
C ALA A 150 10.14 2.26 -7.81
N ALA A 151 9.64 3.49 -7.86
CA ALA A 151 10.36 4.69 -7.42
C ALA A 151 10.46 4.78 -5.89
N GLY A 152 9.63 4.04 -5.17
CA GLY A 152 9.66 3.86 -3.73
C GLY A 152 8.52 2.96 -3.26
N CYS A 153 8.72 2.32 -2.11
CA CYS A 153 7.77 1.37 -1.52
C CYS A 153 7.39 1.82 -0.12
N MET A 154 6.12 2.14 0.08
CA MET A 154 5.57 2.63 1.35
C MET A 154 4.74 1.54 2.04
N GLY A 155 4.76 1.50 3.36
CA GLY A 155 3.94 0.53 4.08
C GLY A 155 3.59 0.94 5.50
N PHE A 156 2.35 0.69 5.87
CA PHE A 156 1.83 0.88 7.22
C PHE A 156 1.87 -0.42 8.02
N TYR A 157 2.36 -0.35 9.24
CA TYR A 157 2.34 -1.42 10.26
C TYR A 157 2.49 -2.84 9.68
N GLY A 158 3.40 -2.97 8.69
CA GLY A 158 3.83 -4.27 8.17
C GLY A 158 4.64 -5.04 9.20
N LYS A 159 4.69 -6.36 9.07
CA LYS A 159 5.51 -7.21 9.93
C LYS A 159 6.94 -7.33 9.38
N PRO A 160 7.96 -6.69 9.98
CA PRO A 160 9.34 -6.70 9.48
C PRO A 160 9.93 -8.10 9.31
N GLY A 161 9.67 -9.00 10.28
CA GLY A 161 10.21 -10.36 10.27
C GLY A 161 9.81 -11.18 9.03
N SER A 162 8.71 -10.80 8.33
CA SER A 162 8.29 -11.50 7.11
C SER A 162 9.10 -11.13 5.87
N VAL A 163 9.91 -10.07 5.91
CA VAL A 163 10.67 -9.53 4.78
C VAL A 163 12.14 -9.28 5.07
N LEU A 164 12.59 -9.57 6.29
CA LEU A 164 13.96 -9.30 6.75
C LEU A 164 15.01 -10.00 5.85
N GLU A 165 14.74 -11.21 5.39
CA GLU A 165 15.61 -11.97 4.48
C GLU A 165 15.77 -11.32 3.10
N LEU A 166 14.86 -10.45 2.69
CA LEU A 166 14.88 -9.78 1.40
C LEU A 166 15.70 -8.48 1.42
N VAL A 167 16.06 -7.96 2.60
CA VAL A 167 16.75 -6.67 2.76
C VAL A 167 18.01 -6.56 1.87
N PRO A 168 18.87 -7.57 1.74
CA PRO A 168 20.05 -7.48 0.86
C PRO A 168 19.72 -7.30 -0.64
N SER A 169 18.47 -7.57 -1.05
CA SER A 169 18.01 -7.45 -2.44
C SER A 169 17.13 -6.23 -2.66
N MET A 170 16.80 -5.46 -1.63
CA MET A 170 15.98 -4.25 -1.73
C MET A 170 16.77 -3.13 -2.42
N THR A 171 16.20 -2.53 -3.45
CA THR A 171 16.86 -1.51 -4.27
C THR A 171 16.08 -0.19 -4.36
N ALA A 172 14.74 -0.23 -4.23
CA ALA A 172 13.93 0.96 -4.19
C ALA A 172 13.89 1.53 -2.76
N PRO A 173 13.82 2.86 -2.59
CA PRO A 173 13.65 3.51 -1.28
C PRO A 173 12.41 3.04 -0.53
N LEU A 174 12.47 3.01 0.79
CA LEU A 174 11.35 2.58 1.64
C LEU A 174 10.84 3.71 2.53
N LEU A 175 9.52 3.78 2.73
CA LEU A 175 8.89 4.52 3.81
C LEU A 175 8.16 3.53 4.72
N ILE A 176 8.61 3.43 5.97
CA ILE A 176 8.06 2.54 7.00
C ILE A 176 7.26 3.39 7.99
N LEU A 177 5.95 3.17 8.06
CA LEU A 177 5.03 3.86 8.96
C LEU A 177 4.56 2.86 10.03
N ALA A 178 5.33 2.78 11.13
CA ALA A 178 5.14 1.77 12.16
C ALA A 178 4.17 2.25 13.26
N ALA A 179 3.39 1.32 13.80
CA ALA A 179 2.55 1.53 14.97
C ALA A 179 3.34 1.21 16.25
N GLY A 180 3.52 2.19 17.14
CA GLY A 180 4.36 2.05 18.33
C GLY A 180 3.77 1.18 19.44
N ALA A 181 2.47 0.88 19.42
CA ALA A 181 1.79 -0.05 20.32
C ALA A 181 1.15 -1.23 19.54
N ASP A 182 1.83 -1.71 18.51
CA ASP A 182 1.36 -2.84 17.71
C ASP A 182 1.51 -4.16 18.47
N ALA A 183 0.40 -4.88 18.63
CA ALA A 183 0.41 -6.20 19.26
C ALA A 183 1.00 -7.30 18.35
N ALA A 184 1.13 -7.03 17.03
CA ALA A 184 1.65 -7.99 16.06
C ALA A 184 3.14 -7.84 15.78
N THR A 185 3.75 -6.71 16.17
CA THR A 185 5.16 -6.38 15.90
C THR A 185 5.77 -5.72 17.13
N SER A 186 6.85 -6.30 17.66
CA SER A 186 7.52 -5.73 18.82
C SER A 186 8.42 -4.54 18.44
N PRO A 187 8.73 -3.63 19.40
CA PRO A 187 9.72 -2.56 19.17
C PRO A 187 11.10 -3.11 18.75
N ASP A 188 11.50 -4.28 19.28
CA ASP A 188 12.77 -4.91 18.92
C ASP A 188 12.78 -5.40 17.46
N GLU A 189 11.67 -5.93 16.94
CA GLU A 189 11.54 -6.30 15.52
C GLU A 189 11.64 -5.06 14.62
N ASN A 190 11.01 -3.96 15.00
CA ASN A 190 11.10 -2.69 14.29
C ASN A 190 12.54 -2.17 14.27
N ALA A 191 13.19 -2.11 15.42
CA ALA A 191 14.56 -1.66 15.54
C ALA A 191 15.58 -2.58 14.81
N ALA A 192 15.32 -3.88 14.77
CA ALA A 192 16.14 -4.82 14.00
C ALA A 192 16.01 -4.61 12.49
N PHE A 193 14.83 -4.31 12.02
CA PHE A 193 14.57 -4.02 10.59
C PHE A 193 15.23 -2.71 10.15
N ASP A 194 15.06 -1.64 10.93
CA ASP A 194 15.70 -0.35 10.69
C ASP A 194 17.24 -0.48 10.60
N ARG A 195 17.86 -1.22 11.55
CA ARG A 195 19.29 -1.52 11.50
C ARG A 195 19.67 -2.31 10.27
N ALA A 196 18.92 -3.36 9.93
CA ALA A 196 19.23 -4.20 8.77
C ALA A 196 19.19 -3.41 7.45
N LEU A 197 18.22 -2.50 7.30
CA LEU A 197 18.12 -1.60 6.14
C LEU A 197 19.34 -0.66 6.09
N SER A 198 19.71 -0.06 7.22
CA SER A 198 20.87 0.82 7.34
C SER A 198 22.17 0.08 6.99
N ASP A 199 22.38 -1.13 7.55
CA ASP A 199 23.57 -1.95 7.33
C ASP A 199 23.69 -2.40 5.85
N ALA A 200 22.56 -2.62 5.19
CA ALA A 200 22.50 -2.96 3.77
C ALA A 200 22.60 -1.73 2.84
N GLY A 201 22.58 -0.51 3.38
CA GLY A 201 22.64 0.72 2.60
C GLY A 201 21.35 1.02 1.83
N VAL A 202 20.23 0.46 2.24
CA VAL A 202 18.90 0.74 1.63
C VAL A 202 18.45 2.14 2.05
N ASP A 203 18.13 3.02 1.08
CA ASP A 203 17.52 4.33 1.38
C ASP A 203 16.15 4.11 2.03
N HIS A 204 15.96 4.61 3.24
CA HIS A 204 14.69 4.43 3.94
C HIS A 204 14.43 5.54 4.97
N GLU A 205 13.15 5.75 5.23
CA GLU A 205 12.62 6.57 6.32
C GLU A 205 11.79 5.67 7.22
N PHE A 206 12.19 5.57 8.50
CA PHE A 206 11.48 4.80 9.52
C PHE A 206 10.79 5.75 10.48
N VAL A 207 9.45 5.69 10.54
CA VAL A 207 8.61 6.53 11.40
C VAL A 207 7.78 5.66 12.30
N GLU A 208 7.97 5.79 13.62
CA GLU A 208 7.14 5.13 14.63
C GLU A 208 6.18 6.12 15.27
N TYR A 209 4.89 5.82 15.20
CA TYR A 209 3.82 6.57 15.86
C TYR A 209 3.62 6.04 17.28
N ALA A 210 4.25 6.68 18.26
CA ALA A 210 4.27 6.26 19.66
C ALA A 210 2.86 6.06 20.22
N GLY A 211 2.61 4.89 20.80
CA GLY A 211 1.31 4.52 21.36
C GLY A 211 0.21 4.19 20.35
N ALA A 212 0.43 4.43 19.06
CA ALA A 212 -0.56 4.09 18.03
C ALA A 212 -0.72 2.57 17.90
N PRO A 213 -1.95 2.04 17.88
CA PRO A 213 -2.21 0.61 17.72
C PRO A 213 -2.08 0.19 16.26
N HIS A 214 -2.01 -1.12 16.02
CA HIS A 214 -2.19 -1.67 14.67
C HIS A 214 -3.45 -1.11 14.01
N SER A 215 -3.39 -0.77 12.73
CA SER A 215 -4.51 -0.19 11.98
C SER A 215 -4.94 1.21 12.45
N PHE A 216 -4.05 2.03 13.03
CA PHE A 216 -4.39 3.37 13.50
C PHE A 216 -4.84 4.28 12.35
N PHE A 217 -4.35 4.07 11.14
CA PHE A 217 -4.69 4.85 9.96
C PHE A 217 -6.02 4.41 9.34
N ASP A 218 -6.34 3.11 9.36
CA ASP A 218 -7.46 2.55 8.63
C ASP A 218 -8.65 2.13 9.52
N ARG A 219 -8.50 2.05 10.84
CA ARG A 219 -9.54 1.60 11.74
C ARG A 219 -9.85 2.52 12.92
N SER A 220 -8.88 3.23 13.40
CA SER A 220 -9.01 4.11 14.56
C SER A 220 -8.56 5.54 14.30
N PHE A 221 -8.57 5.97 13.03
CA PHE A 221 -7.99 7.24 12.62
C PHE A 221 -8.60 8.45 13.36
N ALA A 222 -9.89 8.43 13.70
CA ALA A 222 -10.52 9.53 14.44
C ALA A 222 -9.86 9.79 15.82
N GLN A 223 -9.28 8.76 16.43
CA GLN A 223 -8.51 8.86 17.67
C GLN A 223 -7.04 9.24 17.44
N TRP A 224 -6.56 9.08 16.18
CA TRP A 224 -5.17 9.24 15.77
C TRP A 224 -5.02 10.27 14.65
N GLU A 225 -5.87 11.30 14.65
CA GLU A 225 -5.95 12.32 13.59
C GLU A 225 -4.59 13.00 13.32
N GLU A 226 -3.83 13.34 14.39
CA GLU A 226 -2.50 13.94 14.24
C GLU A 226 -1.52 12.99 13.56
N ALA A 227 -1.50 11.71 13.97
CA ALA A 227 -0.65 10.69 13.36
C ALA A 227 -1.03 10.44 11.89
N CYS A 228 -2.33 10.40 11.59
CA CYS A 228 -2.82 10.26 10.21
C CYS A 228 -2.45 11.47 9.34
N SER A 229 -2.57 12.68 9.88
CA SER A 229 -2.18 13.91 9.20
C SER A 229 -0.66 13.95 8.92
N ASP A 230 0.16 13.53 9.89
CA ASP A 230 1.61 13.42 9.69
C ASP A 230 1.95 12.33 8.67
N ALA A 231 1.30 11.17 8.74
CA ALA A 231 1.50 10.09 7.78
C ALA A 231 1.20 10.53 6.33
N TRP A 232 0.11 11.30 6.11
CA TRP A 232 -0.17 11.90 4.82
C TRP A 232 0.96 12.82 4.34
N LYS A 233 1.47 13.71 5.21
CA LYS A 233 2.58 14.62 4.87
C LYS A 233 3.83 13.84 4.49
N ARG A 234 4.15 12.76 5.22
CA ARG A 234 5.32 11.93 4.94
C ARG A 234 5.18 11.18 3.63
N MET A 235 4.03 10.55 3.35
CA MET A 235 3.79 9.88 2.07
C MET A 235 3.93 10.86 0.89
N LEU A 236 3.30 12.02 0.98
CA LEU A 236 3.39 13.03 -0.08
C LEU A 236 4.80 13.62 -0.21
N GLY A 237 5.50 13.84 0.89
CA GLY A 237 6.89 14.31 0.91
C GLY A 237 7.85 13.27 0.34
N PHE A 238 7.66 11.99 0.68
CA PHE A 238 8.44 10.88 0.13
C PHE A 238 8.28 10.76 -1.39
N VAL A 239 7.06 10.91 -1.88
CA VAL A 239 6.73 10.93 -3.32
C VAL A 239 7.38 12.15 -3.99
N ASP A 240 7.21 13.36 -3.43
CA ASP A 240 7.75 14.60 -4.02
C ASP A 240 9.28 14.61 -4.15
N ALA A 241 9.97 13.97 -3.23
CA ALA A 241 11.43 13.88 -3.24
C ALA A 241 11.98 12.91 -4.30
N ARG A 242 11.13 12.06 -4.91
CA ARG A 242 11.54 10.94 -5.78
C ARG A 242 10.79 10.86 -7.12
N ARG A 243 10.00 11.87 -7.45
CA ARG A 243 9.28 12.01 -8.73
C ARG A 243 10.02 12.86 -9.75
#